data_eb324d96780726f6239faa289d5e9cc2
#
_entry.id   eb324d96780726f6239faa289d5e9cc2
#
_cell.length_a   1.000
_cell.length_b   1.000
_cell.length_c   1.000
_cell.angle_alpha   90.00
_cell.angle_beta   90.00
_cell.angle_gamma   90.00
#
_symmetry.space_group_name_H-M   'P 1'
#
loop_
_entity.id
_entity.type
_entity.pdbx_description
1 polymer ?
#
loop_
_entity_poly.entity_id
_entity_poly.type
_entity_poly.pdbx_seq_one_letter_code
_entity_poly.pdbx_strand_id
1 'polypeptide(L)'
;MPEPLESKNRKVYKCNNICTDVLKMLHKNKLKIMELFFEESSKNFQIRGIGRLTKIAVTSVKNYLKELQKDRLVKKDKETLYPSYVANQQNSLFKIYKQQSIIFKLYSSGLIGFLEDETHPRCIILFGSARKGEYNKDSDIDIFIHANEKSIKLTKFEKILKHKINLFFEENINELSNELFNNIINGIKLSGYLKLR
;
A
#
# COMPACT_ATOMS: atom_id res chain seq x y z
N MET A 1 -42.84 -11.24 -20.69
CA MET A 1 -41.39 -11.24 -20.90
C MET A 1 -40.84 -10.08 -20.13
N PRO A 2 -40.03 -10.26 -19.10
CA PRO A 2 -39.37 -9.17 -18.42
C PRO A 2 -38.05 -8.80 -19.16
N GLU A 3 -37.84 -7.51 -19.33
CA GLU A 3 -36.64 -6.90 -19.95
C GLU A 3 -35.37 -7.18 -19.16
N PRO A 4 -34.18 -7.23 -19.82
CA PRO A 4 -32.92 -7.50 -19.16
C PRO A 4 -32.45 -6.27 -18.35
N LEU A 5 -32.08 -6.52 -17.10
CA LEU A 5 -31.47 -5.55 -16.17
C LEU A 5 -30.18 -4.98 -16.76
N GLU A 6 -30.23 -3.72 -17.11
CA GLU A 6 -29.05 -2.91 -17.50
C GLU A 6 -27.97 -2.97 -16.42
N SER A 7 -26.76 -3.23 -16.87
CA SER A 7 -25.53 -3.24 -16.10
C SER A 7 -25.32 -1.90 -15.38
N LYS A 8 -25.54 -1.87 -14.06
CA LYS A 8 -25.21 -0.71 -13.23
C LYS A 8 -23.73 -0.38 -13.37
N ASN A 9 -23.46 0.76 -13.99
CA ASN A 9 -22.18 1.44 -14.04
C ASN A 9 -21.46 1.36 -12.68
N ARG A 10 -20.38 0.59 -12.62
CA ARG A 10 -19.42 0.65 -11.51
C ARG A 10 -18.84 2.06 -11.50
N LYS A 11 -19.25 2.89 -10.55
CA LYS A 11 -18.55 4.14 -10.23
C LYS A 11 -17.12 3.78 -9.83
N VAL A 12 -16.19 3.96 -10.76
CA VAL A 12 -14.76 3.95 -10.44
C VAL A 12 -14.55 5.15 -9.54
N TYR A 13 -14.35 4.89 -8.25
CA TYR A 13 -14.03 5.94 -7.30
C TYR A 13 -12.76 6.65 -7.77
N LYS A 14 -12.88 7.92 -8.13
CA LYS A 14 -11.74 8.79 -8.39
C LYS A 14 -10.99 8.97 -7.06
N CYS A 15 -9.98 8.14 -6.85
CA CYS A 15 -8.94 8.44 -5.87
C CYS A 15 -8.44 9.85 -6.17
N ASN A 16 -8.38 10.71 -5.15
CA ASN A 16 -7.92 12.09 -5.33
C ASN A 16 -6.65 12.10 -6.19
N ASN A 17 -6.62 12.92 -7.23
CA ASN A 17 -5.62 12.95 -8.32
C ASN A 17 -4.16 12.91 -7.84
N ILE A 18 -3.89 13.36 -6.61
CA ILE A 18 -2.55 13.38 -6.00
C ILE A 18 -1.94 11.96 -5.88
N CYS A 19 -2.71 10.94 -5.49
CA CYS A 19 -2.20 9.58 -5.31
C CYS A 19 -1.79 8.93 -6.63
N THR A 20 -2.57 9.16 -7.69
CA THR A 20 -2.30 8.61 -9.02
C THR A 20 -1.15 9.33 -9.73
N ASP A 21 -0.98 10.63 -9.49
CA ASP A 21 0.04 11.42 -10.17
C ASP A 21 1.43 11.16 -9.60
N VAL A 22 1.58 10.98 -8.28
CA VAL A 22 2.86 10.62 -7.66
C VAL A 22 3.39 9.27 -8.17
N LEU A 23 2.52 8.28 -8.36
CA LEU A 23 2.93 6.96 -8.90
C LEU A 23 3.08 6.97 -10.43
N LYS A 24 2.31 7.77 -11.15
CA LYS A 24 2.46 7.95 -12.60
C LYS A 24 3.78 8.64 -12.98
N MET A 25 4.35 9.47 -12.11
CA MET A 25 5.67 10.07 -12.30
C MET A 25 6.79 9.02 -12.32
N LEU A 26 6.56 7.84 -11.72
CA LEU A 26 7.48 6.71 -11.81
C LEU A 26 7.15 5.88 -13.04
N HIS A 27 8.10 5.77 -13.97
CA HIS A 27 7.98 4.83 -15.08
C HIS A 27 7.64 3.43 -14.54
N LYS A 28 6.70 2.70 -15.17
CA LYS A 28 6.21 1.38 -14.73
C LYS A 28 7.31 0.41 -14.28
N ASN A 29 8.43 0.39 -14.98
CA ASN A 29 9.57 -0.46 -14.63
C ASN A 29 10.34 0.05 -13.40
N LYS A 30 10.45 1.37 -13.21
CA LYS A 30 11.05 1.98 -12.02
C LYS A 30 10.22 1.64 -10.77
N LEU A 31 8.89 1.70 -10.88
CA LEU A 31 8.00 1.30 -9.79
C LEU A 31 8.16 -0.18 -9.42
N LYS A 32 8.24 -1.10 -10.40
CA LYS A 32 8.51 -2.52 -10.14
C LYS A 32 9.81 -2.76 -9.36
N ILE A 33 10.84 -2.00 -9.67
CA ILE A 33 12.11 -2.07 -8.93
C ILE A 33 11.92 -1.54 -7.51
N MET A 34 11.22 -0.41 -7.34
CA MET A 34 10.93 0.16 -6.03
C MET A 34 10.10 -0.78 -5.15
N GLU A 35 9.17 -1.52 -5.73
CA GLU A 35 8.35 -2.49 -4.98
C GLU A 35 9.18 -3.59 -4.30
N LEU A 36 10.30 -4.03 -4.90
CA LEU A 36 11.22 -4.95 -4.22
C LEU A 36 11.81 -4.33 -2.95
N PHE A 37 12.19 -3.06 -3.02
CA PHE A 37 12.73 -2.33 -1.88
C PHE A 37 11.64 -1.97 -0.85
N PHE A 38 10.38 -1.86 -1.26
CA PHE A 38 9.27 -1.66 -0.32
C PHE A 38 9.02 -2.92 0.52
N GLU A 39 9.00 -4.08 -0.12
CA GLU A 39 8.71 -5.36 0.57
C GLU A 39 9.90 -5.84 1.42
N GLU A 40 11.12 -5.70 0.93
CA GLU A 40 12.33 -6.16 1.62
C GLU A 40 13.33 -5.01 1.83
N SER A 41 12.90 -4.00 2.63
CA SER A 41 13.64 -2.73 2.77
C SER A 41 15.04 -2.88 3.39
N SER A 42 15.29 -3.92 4.16
CA SER A 42 16.60 -4.19 4.78
C SER A 42 17.50 -5.09 3.94
N LYS A 43 16.97 -5.63 2.83
CA LYS A 43 17.71 -6.57 1.98
C LYS A 43 18.59 -5.88 0.97
N ASN A 44 19.79 -6.41 0.80
CA ASN A 44 20.70 -6.02 -0.24
C ASN A 44 20.37 -6.73 -1.55
N PHE A 45 20.15 -5.97 -2.62
CA PHE A 45 19.85 -6.50 -3.95
C PHE A 45 20.99 -6.22 -4.92
N GLN A 46 21.47 -7.26 -5.59
CA GLN A 46 22.41 -7.12 -6.71
C GLN A 46 21.65 -6.80 -8.02
N ILE A 47 22.27 -6.06 -8.94
CA ILE A 47 21.65 -5.63 -10.20
C ILE A 47 21.09 -6.82 -11.00
N ARG A 48 21.85 -7.92 -11.12
CA ARG A 48 21.39 -9.14 -11.84
C ARG A 48 20.22 -9.81 -11.10
N GLY A 49 20.20 -9.76 -9.76
CA GLY A 49 19.10 -10.27 -8.93
C GLY A 49 17.81 -9.49 -9.18
N ILE A 50 17.88 -8.15 -9.18
CA ILE A 50 16.75 -7.28 -9.51
C ILE A 50 16.22 -7.59 -10.92
N GLY A 51 17.11 -7.72 -11.91
CA GLY A 51 16.71 -8.04 -13.28
C GLY A 51 15.92 -9.34 -13.39
N ARG A 52 16.36 -10.41 -12.68
CA ARG A 52 15.64 -11.70 -12.65
C ARG A 52 14.28 -11.58 -11.97
N LEU A 53 14.19 -10.89 -10.80
CA LEU A 53 12.96 -10.74 -10.04
C LEU A 53 11.92 -9.88 -10.76
N THR A 54 12.36 -8.82 -11.44
CA THR A 54 11.47 -7.87 -12.12
C THR A 54 11.21 -8.20 -13.59
N LYS A 55 11.98 -9.11 -14.17
CA LYS A 55 12.01 -9.41 -15.62
C LYS A 55 12.37 -8.16 -16.46
N ILE A 56 13.24 -7.30 -15.94
CA ILE A 56 13.74 -6.08 -16.59
C ILE A 56 15.19 -6.32 -17.03
N ALA A 57 15.56 -5.87 -18.22
CA ALA A 57 16.92 -5.98 -18.72
C ALA A 57 17.94 -5.32 -17.76
N VAL A 58 19.09 -5.96 -17.55
CA VAL A 58 20.11 -5.55 -16.59
C VAL A 58 20.60 -4.11 -16.83
N THR A 59 20.73 -3.72 -18.10
CA THR A 59 21.09 -2.35 -18.50
C THR A 59 20.06 -1.33 -18.04
N SER A 60 18.77 -1.61 -18.21
CA SER A 60 17.67 -0.76 -17.73
C SER A 60 17.62 -0.69 -16.21
N VAL A 61 17.81 -1.82 -15.52
CA VAL A 61 17.91 -1.87 -14.04
C VAL A 61 19.02 -0.94 -13.56
N LYS A 62 20.21 -1.00 -14.20
CA LYS A 62 21.34 -0.14 -13.85
C LYS A 62 20.99 1.35 -14.00
N ASN A 63 20.27 1.73 -15.04
CA ASN A 63 19.87 3.13 -15.27
C ASN A 63 18.84 3.57 -14.22
N TYR A 64 17.79 2.78 -13.97
CA TYR A 64 16.80 3.10 -12.91
C TYR A 64 17.44 3.20 -11.52
N LEU A 65 18.39 2.30 -11.18
CA LEU A 65 19.09 2.38 -9.90
C LEU A 65 19.93 3.64 -9.77
N LYS A 66 20.56 4.14 -10.87
CA LYS A 66 21.26 5.43 -10.84
C LYS A 66 20.32 6.59 -10.54
N GLU A 67 19.12 6.59 -11.15
CA GLU A 67 18.10 7.59 -10.88
C GLU A 67 17.62 7.51 -9.42
N LEU A 68 17.26 6.31 -8.95
CA LEU A 68 16.81 6.10 -7.59
C LEU A 68 17.87 6.48 -6.55
N GLN A 69 19.16 6.28 -6.87
CA GLN A 69 20.27 6.71 -6.03
C GLN A 69 20.44 8.24 -6.04
N LYS A 70 20.27 8.90 -7.20
CA LYS A 70 20.26 10.35 -7.31
C LYS A 70 19.16 10.98 -6.45
N ASP A 71 17.97 10.35 -6.48
CA ASP A 71 16.81 10.75 -5.66
C ASP A 71 16.94 10.31 -4.19
N ARG A 72 18.06 9.69 -3.81
CA ARG A 72 18.36 9.18 -2.46
C ARG A 72 17.32 8.15 -1.94
N LEU A 73 16.61 7.48 -2.83
CA LEU A 73 15.62 6.46 -2.48
C LEU A 73 16.26 5.10 -2.19
N VAL A 74 17.40 4.83 -2.83
CA VAL A 74 18.24 3.65 -2.57
C VAL A 74 19.67 4.07 -2.29
N LYS A 75 20.37 3.27 -1.50
CA LYS A 75 21.80 3.41 -1.23
C LYS A 75 22.56 2.28 -1.88
N LYS A 76 23.75 2.58 -2.43
CA LYS A 76 24.69 1.54 -2.85
C LYS A 76 25.45 1.06 -1.62
N ASP A 77 25.40 -0.22 -1.37
CA ASP A 77 26.23 -0.85 -0.35
C ASP A 77 27.66 -1.02 -0.87
N LYS A 78 28.63 -0.57 -0.10
CA LYS A 78 30.05 -0.62 -0.42
C LYS A 78 30.77 -1.78 0.28
N GLU A 79 30.11 -2.41 1.25
CA GLU A 79 30.72 -3.45 2.10
C GLU A 79 30.67 -4.84 1.46
N THR A 80 29.90 -5.00 0.37
CA THR A 80 29.77 -6.28 -0.33
C THR A 80 30.76 -6.40 -1.48
N LEU A 81 31.27 -7.62 -1.70
CA LEU A 81 32.21 -7.97 -2.79
C LEU A 81 31.66 -7.56 -4.18
N TYR A 82 30.33 -7.63 -4.34
CA TYR A 82 29.64 -7.19 -5.57
C TYR A 82 28.74 -6.01 -5.27
N PRO A 83 28.64 -5.01 -6.17
CA PRO A 83 27.78 -3.86 -5.99
C PRO A 83 26.33 -4.28 -5.71
N SER A 84 25.85 -3.95 -4.53
CA SER A 84 24.46 -4.18 -4.10
C SER A 84 23.79 -2.87 -3.70
N TYR A 85 22.49 -2.90 -3.62
CA TYR A 85 21.66 -1.75 -3.32
C TYR A 85 20.65 -2.11 -2.24
N VAL A 86 20.40 -1.18 -1.33
CA VAL A 86 19.45 -1.29 -0.23
C VAL A 86 18.55 -0.06 -0.17
N ALA A 87 17.35 -0.20 0.34
CA ALA A 87 16.43 0.91 0.53
C ALA A 87 16.99 1.96 1.48
N ASN A 88 16.77 3.23 1.19
CA ASN A 88 17.05 4.31 2.14
C ASN A 88 15.83 4.59 3.01
N GLN A 89 15.58 3.74 4.00
CA GLN A 89 14.42 3.81 4.88
C GLN A 89 14.33 5.11 5.71
N GLN A 90 15.44 5.83 5.86
CA GLN A 90 15.46 7.12 6.57
C GLN A 90 14.98 8.29 5.69
N ASN A 91 14.89 8.07 4.37
CA ASN A 91 14.42 9.10 3.46
C ASN A 91 12.89 9.22 3.54
N SER A 92 12.39 10.39 3.91
CA SER A 92 10.95 10.67 4.01
C SER A 92 10.21 10.42 2.68
N LEU A 93 10.84 10.76 1.54
CA LEU A 93 10.25 10.52 0.22
C LEU A 93 10.11 9.02 -0.08
N PHE A 94 11.07 8.18 0.35
CA PHE A 94 10.96 6.73 0.24
C PHE A 94 9.73 6.21 1.00
N LYS A 95 9.54 6.67 2.25
CA LYS A 95 8.37 6.30 3.07
C LYS A 95 7.05 6.75 2.41
N ILE A 96 7.02 7.96 1.84
CA ILE A 96 5.84 8.46 1.12
C ILE A 96 5.52 7.58 -0.09
N TYR A 97 6.49 7.26 -0.95
CA TYR A 97 6.25 6.37 -2.10
C TYR A 97 5.76 4.99 -1.67
N LYS A 98 6.32 4.44 -0.60
CA LYS A 98 5.92 3.15 -0.05
C LYS A 98 4.48 3.19 0.48
N GLN A 99 4.11 4.22 1.23
CA GLN A 99 2.76 4.49 1.70
C GLN A 99 1.76 4.63 0.53
N GLN A 100 2.10 5.43 -0.48
CA GLN A 100 1.24 5.61 -1.65
C GLN A 100 1.08 4.32 -2.46
N SER A 101 2.13 3.51 -2.55
CA SER A 101 2.09 2.22 -3.23
C SER A 101 1.09 1.27 -2.59
N ILE A 102 1.08 1.14 -1.26
CA ILE A 102 0.13 0.26 -0.59
C ILE A 102 -1.30 0.78 -0.70
N ILE A 103 -1.53 2.08 -0.57
CA ILE A 103 -2.85 2.69 -0.77
C ILE A 103 -3.37 2.39 -2.18
N PHE A 104 -2.53 2.59 -3.21
CA PHE A 104 -2.90 2.26 -4.58
C PHE A 104 -3.26 0.78 -4.76
N LYS A 105 -2.47 -0.13 -4.16
CA LYS A 105 -2.74 -1.57 -4.18
C LYS A 105 -4.08 -1.92 -3.53
N LEU A 106 -4.42 -1.29 -2.40
CA LEU A 106 -5.70 -1.49 -1.71
C LEU A 106 -6.90 -1.12 -2.60
N TYR A 107 -6.84 0.02 -3.27
CA TYR A 107 -7.91 0.42 -4.20
C TYR A 107 -7.92 -0.42 -5.48
N SER A 108 -6.78 -0.67 -6.10
CA SER A 108 -6.70 -1.41 -7.36
C SER A 108 -7.05 -2.88 -7.23
N SER A 109 -6.89 -3.48 -6.05
CA SER A 109 -7.35 -4.84 -5.75
C SER A 109 -8.88 -4.95 -5.67
N GLY A 110 -9.58 -3.83 -5.53
CA GLY A 110 -11.02 -3.77 -5.28
C GLY A 110 -11.41 -4.01 -3.81
N LEU A 111 -10.43 -4.11 -2.89
CA LEU A 111 -10.71 -4.38 -1.47
C LEU A 111 -11.60 -3.31 -0.85
N ILE A 112 -11.30 -2.03 -1.11
CA ILE A 112 -12.05 -0.94 -0.46
C ILE A 112 -13.52 -0.95 -0.89
N GLY A 113 -13.82 -1.07 -2.18
CA GLY A 113 -15.21 -1.19 -2.66
C GLY A 113 -15.91 -2.43 -2.11
N PHE A 114 -15.20 -3.56 -2.02
CA PHE A 114 -15.75 -4.78 -1.41
C PHE A 114 -16.11 -4.57 0.07
N LEU A 115 -15.24 -3.91 0.85
CA LEU A 115 -15.52 -3.61 2.26
C LEU A 115 -16.70 -2.63 2.41
N GLU A 116 -16.81 -1.63 1.53
CA GLU A 116 -17.95 -0.71 1.50
C GLU A 116 -19.27 -1.44 1.24
N ASP A 117 -19.29 -2.32 0.25
CA ASP A 117 -20.49 -3.09 -0.13
C ASP A 117 -20.90 -4.09 0.98
N GLU A 118 -19.93 -4.71 1.64
CA GLU A 118 -20.19 -5.72 2.66
C GLU A 118 -20.55 -5.15 4.03
N THR A 119 -19.95 -4.03 4.43
CA THR A 119 -20.09 -3.54 5.81
C THR A 119 -20.86 -2.23 5.95
N HIS A 120 -21.13 -1.53 4.84
CA HIS A 120 -21.77 -0.20 4.82
C HIS A 120 -21.20 0.74 5.88
N PRO A 121 -19.87 0.93 5.94
CA PRO A 121 -19.19 1.58 7.03
C PRO A 121 -19.39 3.10 6.99
N ARG A 122 -19.36 3.75 8.15
CA ARG A 122 -19.25 5.21 8.23
C ARG A 122 -17.91 5.71 7.72
N CYS A 123 -16.83 4.97 8.02
CA CYS A 123 -15.50 5.20 7.43
C CYS A 123 -14.63 3.94 7.46
N ILE A 124 -13.61 3.94 6.58
CA ILE A 124 -12.54 2.95 6.51
C ILE A 124 -11.21 3.69 6.66
N ILE A 125 -10.36 3.25 7.57
CA ILE A 125 -9.09 3.91 7.89
C ILE A 125 -7.95 2.89 7.87
N LEU A 126 -6.89 3.17 7.09
CA LEU A 126 -5.61 2.46 7.14
C LEU A 126 -4.77 3.01 8.28
N PHE A 127 -4.28 2.14 9.17
CA PHE A 127 -3.41 2.53 10.27
C PHE A 127 -2.21 1.59 10.42
N GLY A 128 -1.51 1.61 11.54
CA GLY A 128 -0.36 0.73 11.76
C GLY A 128 0.88 1.08 10.91
N SER A 129 1.69 0.07 10.61
CA SER A 129 2.97 0.22 9.90
C SER A 129 2.78 0.59 8.42
N ALA A 130 1.72 0.09 7.79
CA ALA A 130 1.39 0.39 6.39
C ALA A 130 1.10 1.88 6.19
N ARG A 131 0.38 2.50 7.13
CA ARG A 131 0.12 3.95 7.13
C ARG A 131 1.41 4.78 7.23
N LYS A 132 2.41 4.31 7.97
CA LYS A 132 3.69 5.00 8.15
C LYS A 132 4.68 4.79 6.99
N GLY A 133 4.39 3.85 6.06
CA GLY A 133 5.35 3.40 5.05
C GLY A 133 6.51 2.60 5.67
N GLU A 134 6.28 1.94 6.78
CA GLU A 134 7.28 1.18 7.55
C GLU A 134 7.04 -0.34 7.50
N TYR A 135 6.00 -0.79 6.81
CA TYR A 135 5.70 -2.21 6.62
C TYR A 135 6.81 -2.95 5.85
N ASN A 136 6.86 -4.26 5.96
CA ASN A 136 7.70 -5.15 5.15
C ASN A 136 6.84 -6.34 4.66
N LYS A 137 7.44 -7.28 3.94
CA LYS A 137 6.74 -8.44 3.36
C LYS A 137 5.98 -9.31 4.39
N ASP A 138 6.41 -9.30 5.64
CA ASP A 138 5.84 -10.11 6.73
C ASP A 138 4.87 -9.28 7.60
N SER A 139 4.69 -8.00 7.30
CA SER A 139 3.78 -7.11 8.01
C SER A 139 2.34 -7.32 7.57
N ASP A 140 1.43 -7.24 8.53
CA ASP A 140 0.00 -7.21 8.25
C ASP A 140 -0.44 -5.80 7.81
N ILE A 141 -1.60 -5.72 7.17
CA ILE A 141 -2.27 -4.47 6.81
C ILE A 141 -3.43 -4.27 7.78
N ASP A 142 -3.31 -3.26 8.63
CA ASP A 142 -4.30 -2.95 9.65
C ASP A 142 -5.32 -1.94 9.12
N ILE A 143 -6.60 -2.34 9.08
CA ILE A 143 -7.71 -1.53 8.57
C ILE A 143 -8.78 -1.44 9.65
N PHE A 144 -9.12 -0.22 10.03
CA PHE A 144 -10.24 0.07 10.90
C PHE A 144 -11.51 0.29 10.07
N ILE A 145 -12.61 -0.31 10.51
CA ILE A 145 -13.93 -0.21 9.90
C ILE A 145 -14.92 0.30 10.95
N HIS A 146 -15.42 1.50 10.73
CA HIS A 146 -16.43 2.10 11.59
C HIS A 146 -17.81 1.53 11.24
N ALA A 147 -18.10 0.34 11.73
CA ALA A 147 -19.35 -0.42 11.53
C ALA A 147 -19.45 -1.53 12.58
N ASN A 148 -20.61 -2.19 12.65
CA ASN A 148 -20.79 -3.42 13.42
C ASN A 148 -19.85 -4.52 12.93
N GLU A 149 -19.40 -5.37 13.84
CA GLU A 149 -18.54 -6.51 13.52
C GLU A 149 -19.21 -7.46 12.53
N LYS A 150 -18.45 -7.87 11.52
CA LYS A 150 -18.89 -8.83 10.50
C LYS A 150 -17.74 -9.75 10.13
N SER A 151 -18.02 -11.05 10.06
CA SER A 151 -17.04 -12.02 9.56
C SER A 151 -16.94 -11.94 8.04
N ILE A 152 -15.74 -11.64 7.53
CA ILE A 152 -15.47 -11.40 6.11
C ILE A 152 -14.31 -12.28 5.63
N LYS A 153 -14.48 -12.93 4.48
CA LYS A 153 -13.41 -13.73 3.86
C LYS A 153 -12.51 -12.86 3.00
N LEU A 154 -11.27 -12.65 3.44
CA LEU A 154 -10.29 -11.79 2.78
C LEU A 154 -9.24 -12.53 1.94
N THR A 155 -9.25 -13.86 1.92
CA THR A 155 -8.23 -14.71 1.28
C THR A 155 -7.90 -14.32 -0.17
N LYS A 156 -8.89 -13.83 -0.95
CA LYS A 156 -8.68 -13.35 -2.32
C LYS A 156 -7.78 -12.12 -2.33
N PHE A 157 -8.04 -11.17 -1.45
CA PHE A 157 -7.32 -9.90 -1.39
C PHE A 157 -5.93 -10.07 -0.78
N GLU A 158 -5.79 -10.91 0.24
CA GLU A 158 -4.50 -11.26 0.85
C GLU A 158 -3.55 -11.90 -0.18
N LYS A 159 -4.06 -12.77 -1.06
CA LYS A 159 -3.27 -13.34 -2.17
C LYS A 159 -2.82 -12.29 -3.17
N ILE A 160 -3.68 -11.30 -3.49
CA ILE A 160 -3.36 -10.20 -4.42
C ILE A 160 -2.34 -9.26 -3.80
N LEU A 161 -2.56 -8.86 -2.56
CA LEU A 161 -1.74 -7.88 -1.83
C LEU A 161 -0.44 -8.51 -1.30
N LYS A 162 -0.41 -9.84 -1.13
CA LYS A 162 0.67 -10.63 -0.52
C LYS A 162 0.92 -10.27 0.96
N HIS A 163 -0.10 -9.78 1.64
CA HIS A 163 -0.10 -9.45 3.06
C HIS A 163 -1.36 -9.99 3.70
N LYS A 164 -1.30 -10.33 4.97
CA LYS A 164 -2.48 -10.56 5.79
C LYS A 164 -3.18 -9.23 6.03
N ILE A 165 -4.49 -9.28 6.21
CA ILE A 165 -5.32 -8.11 6.45
C ILE A 165 -6.03 -8.29 7.79
N ASN A 166 -5.75 -7.41 8.73
CA ASN A 166 -6.43 -7.35 10.01
C ASN A 166 -7.54 -6.30 9.92
N LEU A 167 -8.78 -6.71 10.15
CA LEU A 167 -9.93 -5.82 10.25
C LEU A 167 -10.28 -5.57 11.71
N PHE A 168 -10.39 -4.31 12.09
CA PHE A 168 -10.79 -3.85 13.42
C PHE A 168 -12.13 -3.13 13.28
N PHE A 169 -13.16 -3.71 13.84
CA PHE A 169 -14.52 -3.16 13.80
C PHE A 169 -14.85 -2.47 15.12
N GLU A 170 -15.45 -1.30 15.04
CA GLU A 170 -16.06 -0.64 16.18
C GLU A 170 -17.14 0.35 15.70
N GLU A 171 -18.33 0.23 16.25
CA GLU A 171 -19.45 1.13 15.95
C GLU A 171 -19.43 2.37 16.87
N ASN A 172 -18.97 2.21 18.12
CA ASN A 172 -18.87 3.28 19.10
C ASN A 172 -17.42 3.65 19.35
N ILE A 173 -16.91 4.67 18.67
CA ILE A 173 -15.52 5.13 18.76
C ILE A 173 -15.08 5.42 20.22
N ASN A 174 -16.02 5.72 21.12
CA ASN A 174 -15.70 6.00 22.52
C ASN A 174 -15.32 4.73 23.31
N GLU A 175 -15.59 3.54 22.78
CA GLU A 175 -15.23 2.26 23.41
C GLU A 175 -13.83 1.79 23.03
N LEU A 176 -13.20 2.46 22.05
CA LEU A 176 -11.82 2.20 21.69
C LEU A 176 -10.87 2.53 22.85
N SER A 177 -9.84 1.69 23.03
CA SER A 177 -8.74 2.05 23.93
C SER A 177 -8.06 3.34 23.46
N ASN A 178 -7.51 4.12 24.38
CA ASN A 178 -6.81 5.38 24.04
C ASN A 178 -5.70 5.17 23.01
N GLU A 179 -4.97 4.06 23.08
CA GLU A 179 -3.90 3.74 22.14
C GLU A 179 -4.45 3.48 20.74
N LEU A 180 -5.48 2.63 20.63
CA LEU A 180 -6.09 2.29 19.33
C LEU A 180 -6.78 3.52 18.72
N PHE A 181 -7.49 4.30 19.53
CA PHE A 181 -8.10 5.55 19.12
C PHE A 181 -7.06 6.50 18.50
N ASN A 182 -5.92 6.72 19.20
CA ASN A 182 -4.85 7.58 18.70
C ASN A 182 -4.24 7.05 17.40
N ASN A 183 -4.12 5.74 17.23
CA ASN A 183 -3.63 5.13 15.99
C ASN A 183 -4.62 5.35 14.83
N ILE A 184 -5.91 5.24 15.09
CA ILE A 184 -6.98 5.40 14.10
C ILE A 184 -7.12 6.85 13.64
N ILE A 185 -7.18 7.83 14.58
CA ILE A 185 -7.33 9.26 14.22
C ILE A 185 -6.13 9.80 13.44
N ASN A 186 -4.94 9.22 13.68
CA ASN A 186 -3.74 9.50 12.92
C ASN A 186 -3.61 8.61 11.67
N GLY A 187 -4.61 7.79 11.34
CA GLY A 187 -4.65 6.92 10.18
C GLY A 187 -4.88 7.66 8.86
N ILE A 188 -4.86 6.90 7.78
CA ILE A 188 -5.21 7.42 6.45
C ILE A 188 -6.63 6.98 6.15
N LYS A 189 -7.51 7.96 6.00
CA LYS A 189 -8.90 7.72 5.62
C LYS A 189 -8.95 7.21 4.18
N LEU A 190 -9.42 5.98 4.00
CA LEU A 190 -9.62 5.35 2.69
C LEU A 190 -11.04 5.61 2.18
N SER A 191 -12.06 5.65 3.05
CA SER A 191 -13.44 5.89 2.65
C SER A 191 -14.24 6.55 3.77
N GLY A 192 -15.33 7.21 3.39
CA GLY A 192 -16.29 7.80 4.33
C GLY A 192 -15.76 9.00 5.12
N TYR A 193 -16.25 9.18 6.32
CA TYR A 193 -15.81 10.24 7.23
C TYR A 193 -15.87 9.78 8.69
N LEU A 194 -14.92 10.27 9.49
CA LEU A 194 -14.89 10.08 10.93
C LEU A 194 -15.36 11.37 11.61
N LYS A 195 -16.44 11.30 12.37
CA LYS A 195 -16.92 12.44 13.17
C LYS A 195 -16.35 12.31 14.57
N LEU A 196 -15.47 13.22 14.93
CA LEU A 196 -14.98 13.40 16.30
C LEU A 196 -15.93 14.35 17.03
N ARG A 197 -16.18 14.10 18.30
CA ARG A 197 -16.98 15.00 19.14
C ARG A 197 -16.20 16.25 19.51
#